data_52993345db05465589bc600034742955
#
_entry.id   52993345db05465589bc600034742955
#
_cell.length_a   1.000
_cell.length_b   1.000
_cell.length_c   1.000
_cell.angle_alpha   90.00
_cell.angle_beta   90.00
_cell.angle_gamma   90.00
#
_symmetry.space_group_name_H-M   'P 1'
#
loop_
_entity.id
_entity.type
_entity.pdbx_description
1 polymer ?
#
loop_
_entity_poly.entity_id
_entity_poly.type
_entity_poly.pdbx_seq_one_letter_code
_entity_poly.pdbx_strand_id
1 'polypeptide(L)'
;MCGIWYSSGFSDISNKQLEIVSHRGPDYSNMIKMSNSIAIGHNRLSIIDLNPRSNQPMFSKDKNHIIVFNGEIYNYLELKDELEKLGHVFYSTGDTEVLLHSYLQWGKNCLHKFNGMFVFLIFEKSTNKIFVARDRFGIK
;
A
#
# COMPACT_ATOMS: atom_id res chain seq x y z
N MET A 1 13.31 -5.18 2.11
CA MET A 1 12.02 -5.31 1.39
C MET A 1 10.92 -5.44 2.45
N CYS A 2 9.81 -4.73 2.26
CA CYS A 2 8.71 -4.69 3.23
C CYS A 2 7.99 -6.04 3.39
N GLY A 3 7.36 -6.23 4.55
CA GLY A 3 6.40 -7.30 4.79
C GLY A 3 4.98 -6.75 4.66
N ILE A 4 4.10 -7.42 3.91
CA ILE A 4 2.67 -7.10 3.87
C ILE A 4 1.87 -8.28 4.40
N TRP A 5 0.78 -7.98 5.06
CA TRP A 5 -0.08 -8.99 5.64
C TRP A 5 -1.55 -8.58 5.53
N TYR A 6 -2.38 -9.54 5.21
CA TYR A 6 -3.82 -9.40 5.18
C TYR A 6 -4.48 -10.65 5.75
N SER A 7 -5.53 -10.46 6.51
CA SER A 7 -6.37 -11.54 7.01
C SER A 7 -7.84 -11.24 6.84
N SER A 8 -8.60 -12.27 6.50
CA SER A 8 -10.07 -12.25 6.52
C SER A 8 -10.62 -13.57 7.02
N GLY A 9 -11.73 -13.52 7.76
CA GLY A 9 -12.41 -14.73 8.26
C GLY A 9 -11.83 -15.35 9.54
N PHE A 10 -10.82 -14.73 10.16
CA PHE A 10 -10.22 -15.21 11.41
C PHE A 10 -10.59 -14.30 12.57
N SER A 11 -10.94 -14.86 13.71
CA SER A 11 -11.30 -14.13 14.93
C SER A 11 -10.09 -13.76 15.81
N ASP A 12 -9.00 -14.50 15.71
CA ASP A 12 -7.79 -14.26 16.50
C ASP A 12 -6.75 -13.49 15.69
N ILE A 13 -7.01 -12.20 15.52
CA ILE A 13 -6.10 -11.28 14.84
C ILE A 13 -5.32 -10.50 15.89
N SER A 14 -4.01 -10.68 15.94
CA SER A 14 -3.09 -10.01 16.87
C SER A 14 -1.82 -9.56 16.17
N ASN A 15 -0.99 -8.77 16.84
CA ASN A 15 0.30 -8.33 16.28
C ASN A 15 1.30 -9.48 16.07
N LYS A 16 1.04 -10.65 16.65
CA LYS A 16 1.89 -11.85 16.46
C LYS A 16 2.04 -12.23 14.98
N GLN A 17 1.00 -12.01 14.16
CA GLN A 17 1.09 -12.27 12.73
C GLN A 17 2.09 -11.33 12.01
N LEU A 18 2.23 -10.08 12.46
CA LEU A 18 3.24 -9.16 11.94
C LEU A 18 4.66 -9.56 12.34
N GLU A 19 4.82 -10.17 13.52
CA GLU A 19 6.13 -10.63 14.01
C GLU A 19 6.74 -11.69 13.08
N ILE A 20 5.91 -12.52 12.46
CA ILE A 20 6.36 -13.57 11.53
C ILE A 20 7.13 -12.97 10.33
N VAL A 21 6.70 -11.80 9.86
CA VAL A 21 7.29 -11.11 8.69
C VAL A 21 8.13 -9.88 9.08
N SER A 22 8.43 -9.70 10.37
CA SER A 22 9.17 -8.54 10.91
C SER A 22 10.59 -8.43 10.32
N HIS A 23 11.24 -9.56 10.04
CA HIS A 23 12.56 -9.61 9.41
C HIS A 23 12.60 -8.92 8.02
N ARG A 24 11.46 -8.72 7.39
CA ARG A 24 11.36 -8.06 6.07
C ARG A 24 11.35 -6.54 6.16
N GLY A 25 10.94 -5.98 7.29
CA GLY A 25 10.83 -4.53 7.48
C GLY A 25 10.94 -4.15 8.94
N PRO A 26 12.17 -3.96 9.45
CA PRO A 26 12.42 -3.74 10.87
C PRO A 26 12.16 -2.31 11.34
N ASP A 27 11.98 -1.34 10.41
CA ASP A 27 11.99 0.09 10.75
C ASP A 27 10.66 0.57 11.33
N TYR A 28 9.55 -0.05 10.88
CA TYR A 28 8.21 0.28 11.40
C TYR A 28 7.24 -0.87 11.16
N SER A 29 6.39 -1.13 12.12
CA SER A 29 5.37 -2.18 12.05
C SER A 29 4.02 -1.63 12.51
N ASN A 30 2.97 -1.85 11.72
CA ASN A 30 1.62 -1.45 12.09
C ASN A 30 0.56 -2.36 11.47
N MET A 31 -0.55 -2.52 12.19
CA MET A 31 -1.71 -3.26 11.75
C MET A 31 -2.99 -2.48 12.04
N ILE A 32 -3.90 -2.47 11.08
CA ILE A 32 -5.22 -1.86 11.20
C ILE A 32 -6.27 -2.95 11.13
N LYS A 33 -7.08 -3.05 12.18
CA LYS A 33 -8.26 -3.90 12.20
C LYS A 33 -9.44 -3.14 11.60
N MET A 34 -10.04 -3.69 10.56
CA MET A 34 -11.22 -3.12 9.91
C MET A 34 -12.50 -3.65 10.53
N SER A 35 -12.45 -4.90 11.03
CA SER A 35 -13.51 -5.59 11.78
C SER A 35 -12.89 -6.68 12.65
N ASN A 36 -13.71 -7.44 13.35
CA ASN A 36 -13.24 -8.58 14.13
C ASN A 36 -12.57 -9.68 13.28
N SER A 37 -12.83 -9.69 11.96
CA SER A 37 -12.37 -10.73 11.05
C SER A 37 -11.52 -10.20 9.88
N ILE A 38 -11.28 -8.89 9.77
CA ILE A 38 -10.49 -8.30 8.70
C ILE A 38 -9.41 -7.39 9.28
N ALA A 39 -8.18 -7.63 8.92
CA ALA A 39 -7.07 -6.76 9.25
C ALA A 39 -6.01 -6.70 8.15
N ILE A 40 -5.31 -5.58 8.09
CA ILE A 40 -4.25 -5.26 7.14
C ILE A 40 -3.03 -4.82 7.92
N GLY A 41 -1.87 -5.39 7.63
CA GLY A 41 -0.62 -5.09 8.32
C GLY A 41 0.55 -4.87 7.39
N HIS A 42 1.54 -4.14 7.90
CA HIS A 42 2.74 -3.79 7.17
C HIS A 42 3.96 -3.73 8.09
N ASN A 43 5.06 -4.31 7.63
CA ASN A 43 6.39 -4.14 8.21
C ASN A 43 7.25 -3.39 7.19
N ARG A 44 7.71 -2.20 7.56
CA ARG A 44 8.41 -1.28 6.66
C ARG A 44 9.91 -1.46 6.73
N LEU A 45 10.53 -1.54 5.56
CA LEU A 45 11.93 -1.20 5.34
C LEU A 45 11.94 0.16 4.63
N SER A 46 12.44 1.18 5.30
CA SER A 46 12.42 2.58 4.83
C SER A 46 13.54 2.81 3.82
N ILE A 47 13.20 2.93 2.54
CA ILE A 47 14.16 3.18 1.44
C ILE A 47 13.85 4.53 0.78
N ILE A 48 12.60 4.73 0.35
CA ILE A 48 12.13 5.99 -0.23
C ILE A 48 11.30 6.71 0.84
N ASP A 49 11.48 8.03 0.97
CA ASP A 49 10.83 8.88 1.97
C ASP A 49 10.93 8.32 3.40
N LEU A 50 12.03 8.57 4.08
CA LEU A 50 12.29 8.07 5.43
C LEU A 50 11.34 8.65 6.50
N ASN A 51 10.48 9.58 6.13
CA ASN A 51 9.56 10.24 7.04
C ASN A 51 8.41 9.28 7.45
N PRO A 52 7.94 9.35 8.71
CA PRO A 52 6.78 8.57 9.17
C PRO A 52 5.48 8.77 8.37
N ARG A 53 5.33 9.88 7.63
CA ARG A 53 4.19 10.11 6.73
C ARG A 53 4.04 9.04 5.63
N SER A 54 5.13 8.34 5.29
CA SER A 54 5.14 7.24 4.32
C SER A 54 4.96 5.86 4.97
N ASN A 55 4.63 5.80 6.27
CA ASN A 55 4.31 4.55 6.94
C ASN A 55 3.00 3.96 6.41
N GLN A 56 2.96 2.63 6.43
CA GLN A 56 1.81 1.85 5.97
C GLN A 56 1.25 1.00 7.12
N PRO A 57 -0.03 0.60 7.08
CA PRO A 57 -1.02 0.88 6.04
C PRO A 57 -1.29 2.37 5.86
N MET A 58 -1.33 2.84 4.60
CA MET A 58 -1.53 4.24 4.26
C MET A 58 -2.98 4.48 3.85
N PHE A 59 -3.55 5.62 4.27
CA PHE A 59 -4.92 6.00 3.95
C PHE A 59 -4.97 7.01 2.80
N SER A 60 -6.01 6.92 1.98
CA SER A 60 -6.43 8.05 1.15
C SER A 60 -6.91 9.23 2.01
N LYS A 61 -6.93 10.43 1.42
CA LYS A 61 -7.32 11.67 2.11
C LYS A 61 -8.73 11.58 2.74
N ASP A 62 -9.67 10.95 2.05
CA ASP A 62 -11.04 10.69 2.53
C ASP A 62 -11.14 9.50 3.50
N LYS A 63 -10.02 8.83 3.78
CA LYS A 63 -9.90 7.63 4.62
C LYS A 63 -10.78 6.44 4.17
N ASN A 64 -11.27 6.46 2.92
CA ASN A 64 -12.05 5.36 2.36
C ASN A 64 -11.19 4.22 1.82
N HIS A 65 -9.99 4.53 1.31
CA HIS A 65 -9.07 3.53 0.80
C HIS A 65 -7.85 3.37 1.71
N ILE A 66 -7.41 2.13 1.85
CA ILE A 66 -6.23 1.77 2.65
C ILE A 66 -5.33 0.91 1.78
N ILE A 67 -4.05 1.27 1.69
CA ILE A 67 -3.07 0.51 0.91
C ILE A 67 -1.98 -0.08 1.81
N VAL A 68 -1.57 -1.30 1.46
CA VAL A 68 -0.28 -1.89 1.82
C VAL A 68 0.45 -2.31 0.55
N PHE A 69 1.73 -2.01 0.48
CA PHE A 69 2.55 -2.17 -0.71
C PHE A 69 3.95 -2.65 -0.35
N ASN A 70 4.43 -3.64 -1.10
CA ASN A 70 5.82 -4.08 -1.08
C ASN A 70 6.34 -4.07 -2.52
N GLY A 71 7.25 -3.18 -2.81
CA GLY A 71 7.80 -3.02 -4.16
C GLY A 71 8.46 -1.69 -4.38
N GLU A 72 8.60 -1.35 -5.64
CA GLU A 72 9.10 -0.08 -6.13
C GLU A 72 8.49 0.23 -7.49
N ILE A 73 7.89 1.40 -7.63
CA ILE A 73 7.36 1.92 -8.90
C ILE A 73 8.40 2.87 -9.47
N TYR A 74 9.21 2.40 -10.40
CA TYR A 74 10.38 3.14 -10.91
C TYR A 74 10.03 4.48 -11.56
N ASN A 75 8.87 4.55 -12.23
CA ASN A 75 8.38 5.75 -12.89
C ASN A 75 7.40 6.56 -12.02
N TYR A 76 7.53 6.49 -10.69
CA TYR A 76 6.59 7.16 -9.78
C TYR A 76 6.65 8.70 -9.89
N LEU A 77 7.79 9.29 -10.24
CA LEU A 77 7.91 10.74 -10.40
C LEU A 77 7.12 11.24 -11.59
N GLU A 78 7.19 10.56 -12.74
CA GLU A 78 6.43 10.87 -13.94
C GLU A 78 4.92 10.73 -13.70
N LEU A 79 4.53 9.66 -12.99
CA LEU A 79 3.14 9.44 -12.61
C LEU A 79 2.64 10.51 -11.64
N LYS A 80 3.48 10.92 -10.70
CA LYS A 80 3.17 12.01 -9.77
C LYS A 80 2.89 13.31 -10.50
N ASP A 81 3.77 13.71 -11.44
CA ASP A 81 3.60 14.90 -12.26
C ASP A 81 2.29 14.87 -13.09
N GLU A 82 1.95 13.68 -13.64
CA GLU A 82 0.68 13.50 -14.36
C GLU A 82 -0.52 13.68 -13.43
N LEU A 83 -0.47 13.07 -12.23
CA LEU A 83 -1.54 13.17 -11.24
C LEU A 83 -1.69 14.58 -10.66
N GLU A 84 -0.59 15.32 -10.44
CA GLU A 84 -0.64 16.71 -9.97
C GLU A 84 -1.33 17.62 -11.01
N LYS A 85 -1.10 17.40 -12.31
CA LYS A 85 -1.81 18.09 -13.39
C LYS A 85 -3.31 17.75 -13.42
N LEU A 86 -3.70 16.59 -12.90
CA LEU A 86 -5.10 16.18 -12.73
C LEU A 86 -5.73 16.66 -11.41
N GLY A 87 -4.98 17.42 -10.60
CA GLY A 87 -5.47 18.01 -9.36
C GLY A 87 -5.23 17.19 -8.09
N HIS A 88 -4.44 16.13 -8.18
CA HIS A 88 -4.04 15.38 -6.98
C HIS A 88 -3.00 16.15 -6.16
N VAL A 89 -3.11 16.05 -4.84
CA VAL A 89 -2.19 16.68 -3.88
C VAL A 89 -1.53 15.59 -3.05
N PHE A 90 -0.21 15.62 -2.97
CA PHE A 90 0.61 14.64 -2.26
C PHE A 90 1.16 15.20 -0.95
N TYR A 91 1.21 14.35 0.06
CA TYR A 91 1.76 14.66 1.39
C TYR A 91 3.12 14.01 1.63
N SER A 92 3.41 12.93 0.88
CA SER A 92 4.67 12.20 0.94
C SER A 92 5.47 12.38 -0.35
N THR A 93 6.71 11.90 -0.32
CA THR A 93 7.57 11.83 -1.50
C THR A 93 7.79 10.40 -1.99
N GLY A 94 7.08 9.44 -1.39
CA GLY A 94 7.20 8.02 -1.71
C GLY A 94 6.27 7.57 -2.84
N ASP A 95 6.62 6.46 -3.43
CA ASP A 95 5.87 5.81 -4.51
C ASP A 95 4.55 5.17 -4.05
N THR A 96 4.43 4.81 -2.77
CA THR A 96 3.19 4.24 -2.20
C THR A 96 1.99 5.16 -2.38
N GLU A 97 2.16 6.45 -2.08
CA GLU A 97 1.09 7.43 -2.24
C GLU A 97 0.75 7.66 -3.72
N VAL A 98 1.76 7.66 -4.59
CA VAL A 98 1.57 7.76 -6.05
C VAL A 98 0.79 6.56 -6.57
N LEU A 99 1.09 5.35 -6.10
CA LEU A 99 0.34 4.15 -6.44
C LEU A 99 -1.12 4.26 -6.01
N LEU A 100 -1.37 4.69 -4.76
CA LEU A 100 -2.73 4.87 -4.25
C LEU A 100 -3.51 5.89 -5.09
N HIS A 101 -2.93 7.05 -5.37
CA HIS A 101 -3.55 8.10 -6.21
C HIS A 101 -3.77 7.64 -7.66
N SER A 102 -2.86 6.82 -8.20
CA SER A 102 -3.03 6.20 -9.52
C SER A 102 -4.25 5.28 -9.56
N TYR A 103 -4.46 4.49 -8.51
CA TYR A 103 -5.66 3.66 -8.39
C TYR A 103 -6.94 4.49 -8.25
N LEU A 104 -6.91 5.56 -7.45
CA LEU A 104 -8.06 6.47 -7.29
C LEU A 104 -8.43 7.14 -8.62
N GLN A 105 -7.45 7.50 -9.44
CA GLN A 105 -7.66 8.18 -10.72
C GLN A 105 -8.10 7.23 -11.84
N TRP A 106 -7.45 6.06 -11.98
CA TRP A 106 -7.60 5.19 -13.15
C TRP A 106 -8.18 3.80 -12.83
N GLY A 107 -8.49 3.54 -11.56
CA GLY A 107 -8.93 2.21 -11.13
C GLY A 107 -7.90 1.14 -11.48
N LYS A 108 -8.37 -0.04 -11.90
CA LYS A 108 -7.49 -1.16 -12.32
C LYS A 108 -6.57 -0.83 -13.50
N ASN A 109 -6.92 0.17 -14.31
CA ASN A 109 -6.12 0.57 -15.46
C ASN A 109 -4.79 1.22 -15.07
N CYS A 110 -4.61 1.64 -13.81
CA CYS A 110 -3.31 2.11 -13.28
C CYS A 110 -2.19 1.09 -13.50
N LEU A 111 -2.50 -0.20 -13.52
CA LEU A 111 -1.52 -1.27 -13.74
C LEU A 111 -0.79 -1.17 -15.08
N HIS A 112 -1.43 -0.60 -16.11
CA HIS A 112 -0.80 -0.39 -17.42
C HIS A 112 0.21 0.77 -17.43
N LYS A 113 0.14 1.64 -16.44
CA LYS A 113 1.04 2.79 -16.30
C LYS A 113 2.28 2.47 -15.46
N PHE A 114 2.25 1.41 -14.65
CA PHE A 114 3.36 1.09 -13.74
C PHE A 114 4.53 0.42 -14.46
N ASN A 115 5.70 0.98 -14.24
CA ASN A 115 6.99 0.34 -14.48
C ASN A 115 7.63 0.06 -13.12
N GLY A 116 7.73 -1.22 -12.73
CA GLY A 116 8.24 -1.55 -11.41
C GLY A 116 8.07 -3.02 -11.04
N MET A 117 8.50 -3.33 -9.84
CA MET A 117 8.30 -4.62 -9.18
C MET A 117 7.42 -4.41 -7.97
N PHE A 118 6.26 -5.09 -7.90
CA PHE A 118 5.29 -4.78 -6.86
C PHE A 118 4.34 -5.93 -6.51
N VAL A 119 3.94 -5.93 -5.27
CA VAL A 119 2.71 -6.53 -4.79
C VAL A 119 2.02 -5.53 -3.86
N PHE A 120 0.74 -5.30 -4.05
CA PHE A 120 -0.02 -4.41 -3.19
C PHE A 120 -1.46 -4.89 -3.02
N LEU A 121 -2.07 -4.39 -1.95
CA LEU A 121 -3.47 -4.56 -1.64
C LEU A 121 -4.06 -3.19 -1.31
N ILE A 122 -5.20 -2.88 -1.92
CA ILE A 122 -6.02 -1.72 -1.59
C ILE A 122 -7.38 -2.22 -1.10
N PHE A 123 -7.76 -1.79 0.10
CA PHE A 123 -9.06 -2.06 0.69
C PHE A 123 -9.93 -0.81 0.61
N GLU A 124 -11.14 -0.94 0.06
CA GLU A 124 -12.15 0.11 0.01
C GLU A 124 -13.19 -0.14 1.09
N LYS A 125 -13.27 0.75 2.07
CA LYS A 125 -14.15 0.61 3.24
C LYS A 125 -15.63 0.65 2.91
N SER A 126 -16.04 1.58 2.04
CA SER A 126 -17.45 1.81 1.72
C SER A 126 -18.13 0.61 1.07
N THR A 127 -17.35 -0.18 0.32
CA THR A 127 -17.85 -1.33 -0.45
C THR A 127 -17.35 -2.68 0.08
N ASN A 128 -16.43 -2.67 1.07
CA ASN A 128 -15.69 -3.84 1.54
C ASN A 128 -14.95 -4.58 0.42
N LYS A 129 -14.58 -3.88 -0.65
CA LYS A 129 -13.84 -4.47 -1.76
C LYS A 129 -12.35 -4.44 -1.51
N ILE A 130 -11.70 -5.45 -2.04
CA ILE A 130 -10.24 -5.59 -2.02
C ILE A 130 -9.77 -5.66 -3.46
N PHE A 131 -8.78 -4.84 -3.78
CA PHE A 131 -8.04 -4.91 -5.03
C PHE A 131 -6.61 -5.35 -4.72
N VAL A 132 -6.20 -6.49 -5.28
CA VAL A 132 -4.84 -7.02 -5.14
C VAL A 132 -4.20 -7.11 -6.51
N ALA A 133 -2.96 -6.66 -6.60
CA ALA A 133 -2.19 -6.80 -7.84
C ALA A 133 -0.73 -7.13 -7.53
N ARG A 134 -0.12 -7.83 -8.47
CA ARG A 134 1.28 -8.24 -8.47
C ARG A 134 1.91 -7.92 -9.82
N ASP A 135 3.20 -7.62 -9.84
CA ASP A 135 3.92 -7.38 -11.08
C ASP A 135 3.88 -8.59 -12.03
N ARG A 136 4.05 -8.33 -13.32
CA ARG A 136 3.87 -9.33 -14.39
C ARG A 136 4.81 -10.52 -14.30
N PHE A 137 5.99 -10.31 -13.71
CA PHE A 137 7.03 -11.35 -13.60
C PHE A 137 7.05 -12.03 -12.24
N GLY A 138 6.20 -11.56 -11.30
CA GLY A 138 6.15 -12.10 -9.96
C GLY A 138 7.44 -11.89 -9.16
N ILE A 139 8.11 -10.76 -9.35
CA ILE A 139 9.34 -10.41 -8.62
C ILE A 139 9.03 -10.19 -7.13
N LYS A 140 7.83 -9.71 -6.82
CA LYS A 140 7.32 -9.54 -5.45
C LYS A 140 6.26 -10.58 -5.09
#